data_af250faa4714ac3f46b3e021ec8329a7
#
_entry.id   af250faa4714ac3f46b3e021ec8329a7
#
_cell.length_a   1.000
_cell.length_b   1.000
_cell.length_c   1.000
_cell.angle_alpha   90.00
_cell.angle_beta   90.00
_cell.angle_gamma   90.00
#
_symmetry.space_group_name_H-M   'P 1'
#
loop_
_entity.id
_entity.type
_entity.pdbx_description
1 polymer ?
#
loop_
_entity_poly.entity_id
_entity_poly.type
_entity_poly.pdbx_seq_one_letter_code
_entity_poly.pdbx_strand_id
1 'polypeptide(L)'
;MPDHNPFTLTFGKIPYTYISRQDSVSTILDEYTAAEPTRQIFLITGVRGCGKTVLMTSVSQALEREGWIVVRLNPARNYLDELCMRLSEKSTGIPDITDRGFEVSVMGSGFSIGGTDSLDNVGKINRLLSRLKKNKKRVLITIDEVQNDSNLKEFALQFQINLFR
;
A
#
# COMPACT_ATOMS: atom_id res chain seq x y z
N MET A 1 4.00 -38.41 -18.07
CA MET A 1 3.53 -37.04 -17.69
C MET A 1 4.71 -36.33 -17.07
N PRO A 2 5.08 -35.12 -17.50
CA PRO A 2 6.20 -34.44 -16.85
C PRO A 2 5.77 -34.09 -15.43
N ASP A 3 6.59 -34.52 -14.48
CA ASP A 3 6.46 -34.21 -13.05
C ASP A 3 6.69 -32.71 -12.86
N HIS A 4 5.64 -31.94 -13.03
CA HIS A 4 5.73 -30.51 -12.86
C HIS A 4 5.61 -30.22 -11.36
N ASN A 5 6.71 -29.76 -10.75
CA ASN A 5 6.71 -29.33 -9.35
C ASN A 5 5.59 -28.29 -9.16
N PRO A 6 4.54 -28.57 -8.36
CA PRO A 6 3.43 -27.65 -8.14
C PRO A 6 3.82 -26.40 -7.34
N PHE A 7 5.03 -26.39 -6.74
CA PHE A 7 5.52 -25.26 -5.96
C PHE A 7 6.37 -24.34 -6.81
N THR A 8 6.14 -23.04 -6.69
CA THR A 8 7.03 -22.04 -7.28
C THR A 8 8.21 -21.77 -6.34
N LEU A 9 9.42 -21.77 -6.86
CA LEU A 9 10.64 -21.42 -6.12
C LEU A 9 10.80 -19.92 -5.94
N THR A 10 9.93 -19.12 -6.54
CA THR A 10 9.97 -17.65 -6.45
C THR A 10 8.99 -17.18 -5.40
N PHE A 11 9.51 -16.50 -4.38
CA PHE A 11 8.73 -15.95 -3.29
C PHE A 11 7.66 -14.94 -3.80
N GLY A 12 6.43 -15.06 -3.29
CA GLY A 12 5.33 -14.16 -3.64
C GLY A 12 4.67 -14.40 -5.01
N LYS A 13 5.10 -15.39 -5.79
CA LYS A 13 4.38 -15.81 -7.01
C LYS A 13 3.28 -16.82 -6.68
N ILE A 14 2.18 -16.71 -7.44
CA ILE A 14 1.07 -17.67 -7.36
C ILE A 14 1.55 -19.01 -7.92
N PRO A 15 1.45 -20.13 -7.17
CA PRO A 15 1.84 -21.46 -7.66
C PRO A 15 0.93 -21.92 -8.80
N TYR A 16 1.43 -22.82 -9.65
CA TYR A 16 0.65 -23.38 -10.75
C TYR A 16 -0.60 -24.14 -10.27
N THR A 17 -0.52 -24.78 -9.11
CA THR A 17 -1.67 -25.43 -8.46
C THR A 17 -2.18 -24.52 -7.35
N TYR A 18 -2.90 -23.47 -7.71
CA TYR A 18 -3.50 -22.53 -6.78
C TYR A 18 -4.89 -23.03 -6.34
N ILE A 19 -5.04 -23.32 -5.06
CA ILE A 19 -6.37 -23.53 -4.47
C ILE A 19 -6.95 -22.15 -4.22
N SER A 20 -7.88 -21.76 -5.05
CA SER A 20 -8.50 -20.43 -5.00
C SER A 20 -9.22 -20.22 -3.66
N ARG A 21 -8.89 -19.12 -2.99
CA ARG A 21 -9.66 -18.56 -1.86
C ARG A 21 -10.52 -17.41 -2.36
N GLN A 22 -11.24 -17.63 -3.44
CA GLN A 22 -12.02 -16.58 -4.12
C GLN A 22 -12.96 -15.88 -3.15
N ASP A 23 -13.62 -16.61 -2.26
CA ASP A 23 -14.52 -16.03 -1.26
C ASP A 23 -13.81 -15.04 -0.32
N SER A 24 -12.59 -15.36 0.12
CA SER A 24 -11.82 -14.44 0.97
C SER A 24 -11.28 -13.24 0.19
N VAL A 25 -10.87 -13.42 -1.06
CA VAL A 25 -10.43 -12.35 -1.94
C VAL A 25 -11.60 -11.42 -2.26
N SER A 26 -12.75 -11.98 -2.71
CA SER A 26 -13.93 -11.20 -3.04
C SER A 26 -14.44 -10.41 -1.84
N THR A 27 -14.52 -11.02 -0.65
CA THR A 27 -14.95 -10.33 0.58
C THR A 27 -14.07 -9.10 0.87
N ILE A 28 -12.75 -9.21 0.72
CA ILE A 28 -11.84 -8.07 0.95
C ILE A 28 -12.00 -7.02 -0.16
N LEU A 29 -12.14 -7.44 -1.41
CA LEU A 29 -12.30 -6.53 -2.54
C LEU A 29 -13.64 -5.80 -2.47
N ASP A 30 -14.73 -6.48 -2.18
CA ASP A 30 -16.06 -5.90 -2.05
C ASP A 30 -16.07 -4.81 -0.99
N GLU A 31 -15.41 -5.07 0.16
CA GLU A 31 -15.30 -4.08 1.23
C GLU A 31 -14.46 -2.86 0.80
N TYR A 32 -13.29 -3.07 0.16
CA TYR A 32 -12.44 -1.95 -0.26
C TYR A 32 -13.04 -1.13 -1.42
N THR A 33 -13.85 -1.74 -2.26
CA THR A 33 -14.47 -1.07 -3.43
C THR A 33 -15.87 -0.54 -3.12
N ALA A 34 -16.44 -0.85 -1.95
CA ALA A 34 -17.71 -0.30 -1.50
C ALA A 34 -17.70 1.23 -1.53
N ALA A 35 -18.88 1.81 -1.78
CA ALA A 35 -19.05 3.27 -1.73
C ALA A 35 -18.79 3.84 -0.33
N GLU A 36 -19.18 3.08 0.68
CA GLU A 36 -18.95 3.38 2.10
C GLU A 36 -18.30 2.17 2.78
N PRO A 37 -16.95 2.05 2.75
CA PRO A 37 -16.27 0.93 3.36
C PRO A 37 -16.46 0.92 4.88
N THR A 38 -16.92 -0.20 5.43
CA THR A 38 -17.06 -0.37 6.89
C THR A 38 -15.76 -0.83 7.54
N ARG A 39 -14.88 -1.47 6.75
CA ARG A 39 -13.59 -1.98 7.19
C ARG A 39 -12.48 -1.49 6.27
N GLN A 40 -11.47 -0.88 6.87
CA GLN A 40 -10.30 -0.37 6.12
C GLN A 40 -9.02 -1.15 6.45
N ILE A 41 -9.07 -2.04 7.45
CA ILE A 41 -7.94 -2.84 7.89
C ILE A 41 -8.35 -4.30 7.94
N PHE A 42 -7.56 -5.15 7.30
CA PHE A 42 -7.71 -6.60 7.35
C PHE A 42 -6.45 -7.25 7.93
N LEU A 43 -6.62 -8.06 8.95
CA LEU A 43 -5.56 -8.89 9.51
C LEU A 43 -5.73 -10.33 9.01
N ILE A 44 -4.76 -10.79 8.22
CA ILE A 44 -4.73 -12.15 7.67
C ILE A 44 -3.91 -13.03 8.60
N THR A 45 -4.56 -13.94 9.30
CA THR A 45 -3.93 -14.87 10.24
C THR A 45 -4.02 -16.33 9.74
N GLY A 46 -3.15 -17.17 10.24
CA GLY A 46 -3.16 -18.61 9.91
C GLY A 46 -1.77 -19.23 10.03
N VAL A 47 -1.73 -20.57 10.00
CA VAL A 47 -0.48 -21.34 10.11
C VAL A 47 0.48 -21.05 8.95
N ARG A 48 1.75 -21.40 9.12
CA ARG A 48 2.74 -21.29 8.04
C ARG A 48 2.31 -22.14 6.84
N GLY A 49 2.49 -21.62 5.63
CA GLY A 49 2.14 -22.33 4.39
C GLY A 49 0.65 -22.27 4.02
N CYS A 50 -0.22 -21.68 4.83
CA CYS A 50 -1.65 -21.60 4.51
C CYS A 50 -2.02 -20.57 3.40
N GLY A 51 -1.04 -19.95 2.76
CA GLY A 51 -1.26 -19.08 1.60
C GLY A 51 -1.59 -17.61 1.93
N LYS A 52 -1.21 -17.10 3.11
CA LYS A 52 -1.42 -15.68 3.49
C LYS A 52 -0.84 -14.69 2.48
N THR A 53 0.44 -14.87 2.14
CA THR A 53 1.15 -14.05 1.15
C THR A 53 0.48 -14.10 -0.22
N VAL A 54 -0.01 -15.28 -0.63
CA VAL A 54 -0.71 -15.45 -1.92
C VAL A 54 -2.04 -14.71 -1.92
N LEU A 55 -2.82 -14.82 -0.83
CA LEU A 55 -4.07 -14.07 -0.66
C LEU A 55 -3.84 -12.56 -0.75
N MET A 56 -2.88 -12.05 0.02
CA MET A 56 -2.52 -10.64 0.02
C MET A 56 -2.05 -10.16 -1.37
N THR A 57 -1.26 -11.00 -2.07
CA THR A 57 -0.81 -10.72 -3.44
C THR A 57 -1.98 -10.67 -4.42
N SER A 58 -2.95 -11.59 -4.31
CA SER A 58 -4.14 -11.62 -5.16
C SER A 58 -5.00 -10.36 -4.99
N VAL A 59 -5.25 -9.95 -3.75
CA VAL A 59 -5.97 -8.70 -3.44
C VAL A 59 -5.21 -7.49 -4.00
N SER A 60 -3.89 -7.44 -3.76
CA SER A 60 -3.04 -6.34 -4.24
C SER A 60 -3.10 -6.20 -5.76
N GLN A 61 -2.96 -7.31 -6.48
CA GLN A 61 -3.00 -7.30 -7.95
C GLN A 61 -4.38 -6.91 -8.50
N ALA A 62 -5.47 -7.34 -7.84
CA ALA A 62 -6.81 -6.96 -8.25
C ALA A 62 -7.01 -5.45 -8.11
N LEU A 63 -6.63 -4.85 -6.97
CA LEU A 63 -6.75 -3.41 -6.74
C LEU A 63 -5.79 -2.59 -7.62
N GLU A 64 -4.58 -3.10 -7.91
CA GLU A 64 -3.67 -2.46 -8.87
C GLU A 64 -4.32 -2.34 -10.28
N ARG A 65 -5.05 -3.37 -10.72
CA ARG A 65 -5.80 -3.33 -12.00
C ARG A 65 -6.93 -2.30 -12.00
N GLU A 66 -7.51 -2.01 -10.84
CA GLU A 66 -8.50 -0.96 -10.63
C GLU A 66 -7.87 0.44 -10.46
N GLY A 67 -6.55 0.55 -10.60
CA GLY A 67 -5.82 1.81 -10.54
C GLY A 67 -5.46 2.28 -9.14
N TRP A 68 -5.52 1.40 -8.13
CA TRP A 68 -5.02 1.69 -6.80
C TRP A 68 -3.49 1.70 -6.78
N ILE A 69 -2.96 2.52 -5.89
CA ILE A 69 -1.53 2.54 -5.59
C ILE A 69 -1.28 1.54 -4.46
N VAL A 70 -0.58 0.44 -4.75
CA VAL A 70 -0.23 -0.56 -3.74
C VAL A 70 1.18 -0.31 -3.23
N VAL A 71 1.30 -0.11 -1.91
CA VAL A 71 2.57 0.06 -1.20
C VAL A 71 2.81 -1.15 -0.32
N ARG A 72 3.88 -1.89 -0.62
CA ARG A 72 4.31 -3.06 0.16
C ARG A 72 5.44 -2.64 1.09
N LEU A 73 5.23 -2.75 2.41
CA LEU A 73 6.22 -2.39 3.42
C LEU A 73 6.99 -3.62 3.89
N ASN A 74 8.28 -3.44 4.12
CA ASN A 74 9.17 -4.47 4.64
C ASN A 74 9.23 -4.37 6.18
N PRO A 75 8.87 -5.41 6.95
CA PRO A 75 8.88 -5.39 8.40
C PRO A 75 10.28 -5.19 9.02
N ALA A 76 11.35 -5.44 8.25
CA ALA A 76 12.72 -5.19 8.70
C ALA A 76 13.16 -3.71 8.65
N ARG A 77 12.30 -2.81 8.16
CA ARG A 77 12.57 -1.36 8.04
C ARG A 77 11.61 -0.55 8.89
N ASN A 78 11.95 0.71 9.15
CA ASN A 78 10.98 1.63 9.75
C ASN A 78 9.82 1.85 8.77
N TYR A 79 8.60 1.59 9.22
CA TYR A 79 7.41 1.63 8.36
C TYR A 79 7.09 3.04 7.86
N LEU A 80 7.29 4.08 8.67
CA LEU A 80 7.01 5.47 8.28
C LEU A 80 8.02 5.95 7.23
N ASP A 81 9.30 5.64 7.43
CA ASP A 81 10.36 6.01 6.47
C ASP A 81 10.12 5.32 5.11
N GLU A 82 9.85 4.02 5.16
CA GLU A 82 9.62 3.26 3.92
C GLU A 82 8.32 3.68 3.22
N LEU A 83 7.26 3.95 3.98
CA LEU A 83 6.01 4.47 3.42
C LEU A 83 6.22 5.81 2.74
N CYS A 84 6.92 6.74 3.38
CA CYS A 84 7.26 8.06 2.81
C CYS A 84 8.03 7.91 1.49
N MET A 85 9.06 7.07 1.48
CA MET A 85 9.89 6.82 0.29
C MET A 85 9.04 6.23 -0.85
N ARG A 86 8.31 5.15 -0.60
CA ARG A 86 7.52 4.46 -1.63
C ARG A 86 6.34 5.27 -2.14
N LEU A 87 5.68 6.06 -1.27
CA LEU A 87 4.64 6.98 -1.72
C LEU A 87 5.23 8.07 -2.61
N SER A 88 6.40 8.60 -2.28
CA SER A 88 7.09 9.60 -3.12
C SER A 88 7.39 9.05 -4.51
N GLU A 89 7.95 7.83 -4.59
CA GLU A 89 8.22 7.15 -5.87
C GLU A 89 6.95 6.95 -6.71
N LYS A 90 5.89 6.43 -6.08
CA LYS A 90 4.63 6.11 -6.77
C LYS A 90 3.76 7.35 -7.09
N SER A 91 4.04 8.48 -6.45
CA SER A 91 3.38 9.76 -6.72
C SER A 91 4.08 10.57 -7.81
N THR A 92 5.21 10.10 -8.32
CA THR A 92 5.92 10.77 -9.43
C THR A 92 5.01 10.85 -10.66
N GLY A 93 4.88 12.06 -11.23
CA GLY A 93 4.00 12.29 -12.38
C GLY A 93 2.53 12.57 -12.05
N ILE A 94 2.11 12.47 -10.77
CA ILE A 94 0.77 12.88 -10.36
C ILE A 94 0.78 14.39 -10.09
N PRO A 95 -0.08 15.20 -10.73
CA PRO A 95 -0.08 16.65 -10.56
C PRO A 95 -0.44 17.05 -9.13
N ASP A 96 0.17 18.12 -8.63
CA ASP A 96 -0.19 18.74 -7.37
C ASP A 96 -1.30 19.76 -7.62
N ILE A 97 -2.54 19.35 -7.43
CA ILE A 97 -3.71 20.20 -7.59
C ILE A 97 -3.81 21.08 -6.34
N THR A 98 -3.20 22.27 -6.39
CA THR A 98 -3.40 23.28 -5.36
C THR A 98 -4.73 23.99 -5.59
N ASP A 99 -5.44 24.38 -4.51
CA ASP A 99 -6.75 25.05 -4.58
C ASP A 99 -6.70 26.42 -5.28
N ARG A 100 -5.54 26.86 -5.79
CA ARG A 100 -5.32 28.13 -6.50
C ARG A 100 -5.17 27.97 -8.03
N GLY A 101 -5.53 26.83 -8.61
CA GLY A 101 -5.56 26.67 -10.07
C GLY A 101 -4.21 26.76 -10.79
N PHE A 102 -3.09 26.62 -10.09
CA PHE A 102 -1.76 26.58 -10.70
C PHE A 102 -1.28 25.14 -10.78
N GLU A 103 -1.25 24.60 -11.99
CA GLU A 103 -0.51 23.38 -12.31
C GLU A 103 0.98 23.68 -12.25
N VAL A 104 1.65 23.26 -11.18
CA VAL A 104 3.11 23.16 -11.21
C VAL A 104 3.45 21.80 -11.79
N SER A 105 3.60 21.78 -13.10
CA SER A 105 4.19 20.66 -13.82
C SER A 105 5.66 20.53 -13.40
N VAL A 106 5.98 19.58 -12.53
CA VAL A 106 7.38 19.23 -12.23
C VAL A 106 7.87 18.28 -13.31
N MET A 107 8.36 18.86 -14.38
CA MET A 107 9.16 18.18 -15.37
C MET A 107 10.60 18.10 -14.87
N GLY A 108 11.04 16.88 -14.58
CA GLY A 108 12.46 16.49 -14.62
C GLY A 108 13.37 17.01 -13.51
N SER A 109 13.95 16.06 -12.80
CA SER A 109 15.18 16.15 -12.00
C SER A 109 15.21 17.13 -10.80
N GLY A 110 15.28 16.53 -9.63
CA GLY A 110 15.67 17.20 -8.39
C GLY A 110 14.50 17.76 -7.62
N PHE A 111 14.10 17.04 -6.61
CA PHE A 111 13.14 17.49 -5.62
C PHE A 111 13.78 18.61 -4.77
N SER A 112 13.82 19.83 -5.32
CA SER A 112 14.09 21.04 -4.55
C SER A 112 12.78 21.59 -4.03
N ILE A 113 12.42 21.19 -2.81
CA ILE A 113 11.38 21.89 -2.06
C ILE A 113 11.96 23.27 -1.71
N GLY A 114 11.55 24.26 -2.46
CA GLY A 114 11.74 25.66 -2.07
C GLY A 114 10.86 25.97 -0.86
N GLY A 115 11.41 25.85 0.30
CA GLY A 115 10.76 26.10 1.59
C GLY A 115 11.47 25.29 2.66
N THR A 116 12.15 25.95 3.57
CA THR A 116 12.88 25.41 4.73
C THR A 116 11.93 24.85 5.80
N ASP A 117 10.95 24.04 5.44
CA ASP A 117 10.16 23.31 6.41
C ASP A 117 10.67 21.87 6.47
N SER A 118 11.39 21.55 7.52
CA SER A 118 11.74 20.19 7.90
C SER A 118 10.47 19.45 8.34
N LEU A 119 9.55 19.20 7.40
CA LEU A 119 8.43 18.29 7.67
C LEU A 119 9.03 16.95 8.05
N ASP A 120 8.61 16.42 9.19
CA ASP A 120 8.87 15.03 9.53
C ASP A 120 8.23 14.08 8.49
N ASN A 121 8.56 12.82 8.54
CA ASN A 121 8.05 11.85 7.58
C ASN A 121 6.52 11.73 7.61
N VAL A 122 5.89 11.96 8.76
CA VAL A 122 4.43 11.95 8.92
C VAL A 122 3.80 13.12 8.14
N GLY A 123 4.37 14.31 8.25
CA GLY A 123 3.91 15.49 7.50
C GLY A 123 4.04 15.30 5.98
N LYS A 124 5.14 14.67 5.53
CA LYS A 124 5.35 14.34 4.11
C LYS A 124 4.33 13.31 3.63
N ILE A 125 4.09 12.24 4.39
CA ILE A 125 3.09 11.21 4.08
C ILE A 125 1.71 11.85 3.95
N ASN A 126 1.30 12.68 4.90
CA ASN A 126 -0.01 13.35 4.87
C ASN A 126 -0.18 14.23 3.63
N ARG A 127 0.85 14.98 3.24
CA ARG A 127 0.84 15.79 2.01
C ARG A 127 0.69 14.91 0.77
N LEU A 128 1.44 13.80 0.68
CA LEU A 128 1.37 12.87 -0.45
C LEU A 128 -0.01 12.21 -0.53
N LEU A 129 -0.56 11.74 0.59
CA LEU A 129 -1.90 11.12 0.62
C LEU A 129 -2.99 12.13 0.25
N SER A 130 -2.90 13.37 0.71
CA SER A 130 -3.83 14.44 0.33
C SER A 130 -3.79 14.73 -1.16
N ARG A 131 -2.59 14.77 -1.75
CA ARG A 131 -2.39 14.91 -3.20
C ARG A 131 -3.01 13.75 -3.96
N LEU A 132 -2.79 12.50 -3.52
CA LEU A 132 -3.37 11.31 -4.12
C LEU A 132 -4.90 11.33 -4.02
N LYS A 133 -5.46 11.72 -2.89
CA LYS A 133 -6.90 11.87 -2.67
C LYS A 133 -7.52 12.90 -3.64
N LYS A 134 -6.90 14.07 -3.81
CA LYS A 134 -7.34 15.08 -4.79
C LYS A 134 -7.36 14.53 -6.23
N ASN A 135 -6.43 13.65 -6.56
CA ASN A 135 -6.36 12.97 -7.86
C ASN A 135 -7.21 11.67 -7.91
N LYS A 136 -8.12 11.47 -6.96
CA LYS A 136 -9.00 10.28 -6.87
C LYS A 136 -8.24 8.95 -6.88
N LYS A 137 -7.00 8.95 -6.38
CA LYS A 137 -6.19 7.74 -6.22
C LYS A 137 -6.37 7.18 -4.82
N ARG A 138 -6.65 5.88 -4.76
CA ARG A 138 -6.72 5.12 -3.51
C ARG A 138 -5.38 4.42 -3.27
N VAL A 139 -5.03 4.23 -2.00
CA VAL A 139 -3.77 3.60 -1.59
C VAL A 139 -4.08 2.36 -0.77
N LEU A 140 -3.47 1.23 -1.13
CA LEU A 140 -3.43 0.03 -0.32
C LEU A 140 -2.03 -0.11 0.28
N ILE A 141 -1.95 -0.25 1.60
CA ILE A 141 -0.70 -0.56 2.29
C ILE A 141 -0.75 -2.03 2.71
N THR A 142 0.28 -2.80 2.38
CA THR A 142 0.40 -4.21 2.77
C THR A 142 1.70 -4.44 3.53
N ILE A 143 1.61 -5.23 4.59
CA ILE A 143 2.74 -5.64 5.42
C ILE A 143 2.66 -7.16 5.58
N ASP A 144 3.63 -7.90 5.06
CA ASP A 144 3.70 -9.35 5.27
C ASP A 144 4.58 -9.67 6.49
N GLU A 145 4.29 -10.76 7.16
CA GLU A 145 5.04 -11.21 8.35
C GLU A 145 5.13 -10.15 9.46
N VAL A 146 4.02 -9.45 9.72
CA VAL A 146 3.94 -8.43 10.78
C VAL A 146 4.38 -8.98 12.12
N GLN A 147 5.28 -8.26 12.79
CA GLN A 147 5.73 -8.54 14.15
C GLN A 147 5.17 -7.49 15.12
N ASN A 148 4.83 -7.92 16.34
CA ASN A 148 4.35 -7.00 17.38
C ASN A 148 5.55 -6.33 18.07
N ASP A 149 6.11 -5.33 17.43
CA ASP A 149 7.25 -4.54 17.90
C ASP A 149 6.91 -3.05 18.07
N SER A 150 7.90 -2.25 18.46
CA SER A 150 7.76 -0.80 18.62
C SER A 150 7.47 -0.09 17.29
N ASN A 151 8.04 -0.57 16.20
CA ASN A 151 7.88 -0.02 14.86
C ASN A 151 6.42 -0.12 14.39
N LEU A 152 5.80 -1.30 14.57
CA LEU A 152 4.38 -1.48 14.25
C LEU A 152 3.48 -0.60 15.14
N LYS A 153 3.80 -0.49 16.44
CA LYS A 153 3.00 0.33 17.38
C LYS A 153 3.04 1.80 17.00
N GLU A 154 4.22 2.32 16.67
CA GLU A 154 4.40 3.70 16.22
C GLU A 154 3.64 3.94 14.92
N PHE A 155 3.79 3.07 13.92
CA PHE A 155 3.07 3.13 12.65
C PHE A 155 1.55 3.13 12.88
N ALA A 156 1.02 2.20 13.69
CA ALA A 156 -0.40 2.10 13.98
C ALA A 156 -0.94 3.35 14.69
N LEU A 157 -0.18 3.92 15.64
CA LEU A 157 -0.55 5.14 16.33
C LEU A 157 -0.65 6.33 15.36
N GLN A 158 0.36 6.52 14.52
CA GLN A 158 0.36 7.59 13.52
C GLN A 158 -0.76 7.40 12.50
N PHE A 159 -1.05 6.16 12.12
CA PHE A 159 -2.15 5.84 11.22
C PHE A 159 -3.51 6.20 11.82
N GLN A 160 -3.75 5.90 13.10
CA GLN A 160 -4.99 6.27 13.80
C GLN A 160 -5.16 7.78 13.95
N ILE A 161 -4.08 8.51 14.29
CA ILE A 161 -4.16 9.95 14.59
C ILE A 161 -4.27 10.79 13.32
N ASN A 162 -3.53 10.45 12.29
CA ASN A 162 -3.27 11.34 11.16
C ASN A 162 -3.89 10.90 9.84
N LEU A 163 -4.15 9.61 9.64
CA LEU A 163 -4.51 9.06 8.34
C LEU A 163 -6.01 8.72 8.20
N PHE A 164 -6.78 8.71 9.30
CA PHE A 164 -8.23 8.44 9.31
C PHE A 164 -9.11 9.69 9.49
N ARG A 165 -8.56 10.88 9.30
CA ARG A 165 -9.35 12.13 9.34
C ARG A 165 -9.69 12.65 7.95
#